data_5ed68c7e6e14e42b456fa3156b0174bf
#
_entry.id   5ed68c7e6e14e42b456fa3156b0174bf
#
_cell.length_a   1.000
_cell.length_b   1.000
_cell.length_c   1.000
_cell.angle_alpha   90.00
_cell.angle_beta   90.00
_cell.angle_gamma   90.00
#
_symmetry.space_group_name_H-M   'P 1'
#
loop_
_entity.id
_entity.type
_entity.pdbx_description
1 polymer ?
#
loop_
_entity_poly.entity_id
_entity_poly.type
_entity_poly.pdbx_seq_one_letter_code
_entity_poly.pdbx_strand_id
1 'polypeptide(L)'
;ENLKLSHCVISSSSIEISPHSIPIHMIPSLIDADRKIFMTATLVDDSILVSHFAVSEEQIKHPIVPDSAGDVGDRMILLPQVINTETTDDEIKSYCKEASKYINVVVIVPSDYQASKWAKYADLILDKDNLYQGVEKLKNGLVGLTILVNRYDGIDLPGNACRLLVIDGYPDVRRKIDKVKQGI
;
A
#
# COMPACT_ATOMS: atom_id res chain seq x y z
N GLU A 1 -9.76 21.15 -25.17
CA GLU A 1 -8.39 20.92 -25.65
C GLU A 1 -7.67 19.76 -24.92
N ASN A 2 -7.94 19.54 -23.63
CA ASN A 2 -7.20 18.56 -22.82
C ASN A 2 -7.61 17.09 -23.02
N LEU A 3 -8.72 16.82 -23.74
CA LEU A 3 -9.15 15.43 -24.01
C LEU A 3 -8.16 14.61 -24.84
N LYS A 4 -7.36 15.27 -25.70
CA LYS A 4 -6.33 14.62 -26.49
C LYS A 4 -5.16 14.09 -25.66
N LEU A 5 -4.99 14.59 -24.44
CA LEU A 5 -3.96 14.20 -23.48
C LEU A 5 -4.57 13.42 -22.31
N SER A 6 -5.62 12.67 -22.57
CA SER A 6 -6.32 11.90 -21.54
C SER A 6 -6.54 10.47 -21.98
N HIS A 7 -6.43 9.55 -21.04
CA HIS A 7 -6.91 8.19 -21.22
C HIS A 7 -8.41 8.16 -21.05
N CYS A 8 -9.11 7.41 -21.90
CA CYS A 8 -10.53 7.16 -21.78
C CYS A 8 -10.76 5.64 -21.75
N VAL A 9 -11.35 5.15 -20.68
CA VAL A 9 -11.75 3.75 -20.52
C VAL A 9 -13.27 3.68 -20.47
N ILE A 10 -13.85 2.93 -21.38
CA ILE A 10 -15.30 2.72 -21.50
C ILE A 10 -15.63 1.28 -21.11
N SER A 11 -16.65 1.13 -20.30
CA SER A 11 -17.21 -0.18 -19.93
C SER A 11 -18.74 -0.16 -20.08
N SER A 12 -19.37 -1.31 -19.82
CA SER A 12 -20.84 -1.43 -19.87
C SER A 12 -21.59 -0.49 -18.91
N SER A 13 -20.94 -0.04 -17.84
CA SER A 13 -21.60 0.70 -16.75
C SER A 13 -20.98 2.06 -16.45
N SER A 14 -19.84 2.42 -17.03
CA SER A 14 -19.16 3.68 -16.73
C SER A 14 -18.15 4.09 -17.80
N ILE A 15 -17.88 5.38 -17.85
CA ILE A 15 -16.79 6.00 -18.60
C ILE A 15 -15.84 6.61 -17.57
N GLU A 16 -14.56 6.28 -17.66
CA GLU A 16 -13.51 6.87 -16.84
C GLU A 16 -12.55 7.66 -17.74
N ILE A 17 -12.40 8.95 -17.47
CA ILE A 17 -11.48 9.85 -18.18
C ILE A 17 -10.41 10.29 -17.19
N SER A 18 -9.15 10.06 -17.51
CA SER A 18 -8.01 10.43 -16.67
C SER A 18 -6.97 11.16 -17.49
N PRO A 19 -6.56 12.37 -17.12
CA PRO A 19 -5.50 13.08 -17.83
C PRO A 19 -4.15 12.36 -17.66
N HIS A 20 -3.27 12.47 -18.66
CA HIS A 20 -1.90 11.94 -18.59
C HIS A 20 -1.06 12.64 -17.53
N SER A 21 -1.28 13.94 -17.36
CA SER A 21 -0.64 14.75 -16.32
C SER A 21 -1.66 15.57 -15.56
N ILE A 22 -1.36 15.90 -14.33
CA ILE A 22 -2.24 16.74 -13.52
C ILE A 22 -2.27 18.14 -14.12
N PRO A 23 -3.47 18.69 -14.47
CA PRO A 23 -3.58 20.02 -15.04
C PRO A 23 -3.45 21.11 -13.95
N ILE A 24 -2.25 21.25 -13.36
CA ILE A 24 -2.01 22.15 -12.21
C ILE A 24 -2.37 23.62 -12.54
N HIS A 25 -2.26 24.02 -13.80
CA HIS A 25 -2.68 25.36 -14.26
C HIS A 25 -4.18 25.65 -14.05
N MET A 26 -4.98 24.63 -13.77
CA MET A 26 -6.39 24.74 -13.41
C MET A 26 -6.64 24.78 -11.90
N ILE A 27 -5.59 24.71 -11.08
CA ILE A 27 -5.65 24.73 -9.62
C ILE A 27 -5.01 26.03 -9.10
N PRO A 28 -5.76 27.14 -9.00
CA PRO A 28 -5.20 28.43 -8.62
C PRO A 28 -4.45 28.40 -7.29
N SER A 29 -5.01 27.73 -6.28
CA SER A 29 -4.38 27.62 -4.96
C SER A 29 -3.01 26.94 -4.98
N LEU A 30 -2.75 26.07 -5.96
CA LEU A 30 -1.43 25.45 -6.14
C LEU A 30 -0.50 26.36 -6.92
N ILE A 31 -1.00 27.06 -7.96
CA ILE A 31 -0.17 27.96 -8.77
C ILE A 31 0.26 29.17 -7.97
N ASP A 32 -0.68 29.81 -7.29
CA ASP A 32 -0.49 31.07 -6.59
C ASP A 32 0.21 30.92 -5.24
N ALA A 33 0.51 29.66 -4.82
CA ALA A 33 1.23 29.41 -3.59
C ALA A 33 2.67 29.92 -3.67
N ASP A 34 3.06 30.79 -2.75
CA ASP A 34 4.43 31.33 -2.64
C ASP A 34 5.48 30.24 -2.38
N ARG A 35 5.06 29.21 -1.65
CA ARG A 35 5.91 28.04 -1.33
C ARG A 35 5.16 26.75 -1.54
N LYS A 36 5.83 25.78 -2.14
CA LYS A 36 5.31 24.42 -2.37
C LYS A 36 6.29 23.43 -1.76
N ILE A 37 5.78 22.56 -0.88
CA ILE A 37 6.56 21.50 -0.25
C ILE A 37 6.00 20.17 -0.73
N PHE A 38 6.84 19.40 -1.40
CA PHE A 38 6.52 18.04 -1.81
C PHE A 38 7.16 17.06 -0.84
N MET A 39 6.36 16.18 -0.25
CA MET A 39 6.81 15.16 0.70
C MET A 39 6.33 13.80 0.26
N THR A 40 7.23 12.84 0.27
CA THR A 40 6.91 11.45 -0.02
C THR A 40 7.86 10.52 0.72
N ALA A 41 7.38 9.36 1.12
CA ALA A 41 8.22 8.32 1.70
C ALA A 41 9.05 7.58 0.64
N THR A 42 8.52 7.48 -0.60
CA THR A 42 9.15 6.78 -1.70
C THR A 42 8.91 7.54 -3.00
N LEU A 43 9.94 8.12 -3.56
CA LEU A 43 9.89 8.72 -4.89
C LEU A 43 10.77 7.86 -5.80
N VAL A 44 10.11 7.10 -6.67
CA VAL A 44 10.81 6.18 -7.59
C VAL A 44 11.40 6.96 -8.77
N ASP A 45 10.73 8.05 -9.16
CA ASP A 45 11.11 8.87 -10.30
C ASP A 45 10.74 10.33 -10.05
N ASP A 46 11.76 11.18 -9.97
CA ASP A 46 11.63 12.63 -9.77
C ASP A 46 10.97 13.34 -10.95
N SER A 47 10.94 12.72 -12.13
CA SER A 47 10.34 13.28 -13.34
C SER A 47 8.85 13.61 -13.17
N ILE A 48 8.16 12.94 -12.23
CA ILE A 48 6.77 13.24 -11.85
C ILE A 48 6.64 14.68 -11.33
N LEU A 49 7.61 15.16 -10.55
CA LEU A 49 7.59 16.53 -10.02
C LEU A 49 7.70 17.56 -11.15
N VAL A 50 8.53 17.26 -12.15
CA VAL A 50 8.68 18.14 -13.32
C VAL A 50 7.44 18.08 -14.22
N SER A 51 7.01 16.87 -14.60
CA SER A 51 5.96 16.67 -15.61
C SER A 51 4.56 16.99 -15.10
N HIS A 52 4.27 16.69 -13.83
CA HIS A 52 2.95 16.85 -13.25
C HIS A 52 2.79 18.12 -12.42
N PHE A 53 3.87 18.60 -11.80
CA PHE A 53 3.80 19.74 -10.87
C PHE A 53 4.58 20.95 -11.35
N ALA A 54 5.17 20.90 -12.56
CA ALA A 54 5.96 21.96 -13.16
C ALA A 54 7.08 22.50 -12.24
N VAL A 55 7.68 21.62 -11.46
CA VAL A 55 8.86 21.92 -10.65
C VAL A 55 10.06 21.99 -11.59
N SER A 56 10.97 22.95 -11.41
CA SER A 56 12.16 23.01 -12.23
C SER A 56 13.17 21.92 -11.85
N GLU A 57 13.92 21.42 -12.83
CA GLU A 57 14.95 20.40 -12.59
C GLU A 57 15.95 20.82 -11.51
N GLU A 58 16.29 22.11 -11.46
CA GLU A 58 17.21 22.65 -10.47
C GLU A 58 16.69 22.50 -9.03
N GLN A 59 15.38 22.64 -8.83
CA GLN A 59 14.77 22.55 -7.51
C GLN A 59 14.71 21.12 -6.95
N ILE A 60 14.78 20.11 -7.83
CA ILE A 60 14.74 18.70 -7.41
C ILE A 60 16.13 18.07 -7.20
N LYS A 61 17.21 18.75 -7.62
CA LYS A 61 18.59 18.23 -7.50
C LYS A 61 19.04 18.04 -6.05
N HIS A 62 18.45 18.77 -5.12
CA HIS A 62 18.85 18.77 -3.71
C HIS A 62 17.68 18.47 -2.79
N PRO A 63 17.15 17.22 -2.79
CA PRO A 63 16.08 16.84 -1.90
C PRO A 63 16.59 16.86 -0.44
N ILE A 64 15.72 17.24 0.47
CA ILE A 64 15.98 17.07 1.91
C ILE A 64 15.68 15.62 2.26
N VAL A 65 16.70 14.88 2.58
CA VAL A 65 16.60 13.46 2.95
C VAL A 65 16.97 13.35 4.43
N PRO A 66 16.13 12.72 5.28
CA PRO A 66 16.51 12.46 6.67
C PRO A 66 17.74 11.55 6.75
N ASP A 67 18.60 11.74 7.75
CA ASP A 67 19.79 10.92 7.96
C ASP A 67 19.47 9.41 8.09
N SER A 68 18.26 9.08 8.59
CA SER A 68 17.75 7.71 8.75
C SER A 68 17.01 7.18 7.51
N ALA A 69 16.93 7.91 6.40
CA ALA A 69 16.12 7.51 5.24
C ALA A 69 16.60 6.23 4.53
N GLY A 70 17.82 5.79 4.78
CA GLY A 70 18.37 4.54 4.25
C GLY A 70 18.14 3.30 5.13
N ASP A 71 17.65 3.49 6.37
CA ASP A 71 17.50 2.40 7.33
C ASP A 71 16.13 1.72 7.21
N VAL A 72 15.94 1.00 6.12
CA VAL A 72 14.72 0.20 5.91
C VAL A 72 14.81 -1.14 6.66
N GLY A 73 15.97 -1.47 7.22
CA GLY A 73 16.28 -2.74 7.84
C GLY A 73 16.32 -3.91 6.84
N ASP A 74 16.99 -4.99 7.23
CA ASP A 74 17.02 -6.22 6.45
C ASP A 74 15.64 -6.89 6.45
N ARG A 75 15.18 -7.26 5.26
CA ARG A 75 13.89 -7.95 5.08
C ARG A 75 14.13 -9.30 4.41
N MET A 76 13.60 -10.34 5.02
CA MET A 76 13.53 -11.65 4.38
C MET A 76 12.20 -11.76 3.65
N ILE A 77 12.23 -11.93 2.33
CA ILE A 77 11.04 -12.18 1.51
C ILE A 77 10.95 -13.69 1.25
N LEU A 78 9.85 -14.28 1.68
CA LEU A 78 9.56 -15.70 1.52
C LEU A 78 8.40 -15.90 0.55
N LEU A 79 8.58 -16.78 -0.41
CA LEU A 79 7.54 -17.24 -1.34
C LEU A 79 7.40 -18.76 -1.16
N PRO A 80 6.70 -19.25 -0.12
CA PRO A 80 6.71 -20.65 0.28
C PRO A 80 6.33 -21.60 -0.86
N GLN A 81 5.30 -21.29 -1.61
CA GLN A 81 4.81 -22.11 -2.73
C GLN A 81 5.69 -22.06 -3.98
N VAL A 82 6.61 -21.08 -4.08
CA VAL A 82 7.66 -21.07 -5.11
C VAL A 82 8.83 -21.95 -4.69
N ILE A 83 9.15 -21.94 -3.39
CA ILE A 83 10.23 -22.77 -2.82
C ILE A 83 9.83 -24.23 -2.83
N ASN A 84 8.59 -24.52 -2.40
CA ASN A 84 8.01 -25.86 -2.43
C ASN A 84 6.55 -25.79 -2.90
N THR A 85 6.31 -26.27 -4.11
CA THR A 85 4.98 -26.22 -4.75
C THR A 85 3.93 -27.10 -4.07
N GLU A 86 4.33 -28.02 -3.23
CA GLU A 86 3.42 -28.88 -2.45
C GLU A 86 2.93 -28.19 -1.16
N THR A 87 3.52 -27.06 -0.78
CA THR A 87 3.10 -26.31 0.41
C THR A 87 1.68 -25.80 0.24
N THR A 88 0.81 -26.21 1.13
CA THR A 88 -0.61 -25.82 1.13
C THR A 88 -0.85 -24.51 1.86
N ASP A 89 -1.95 -23.85 1.53
CA ASP A 89 -2.39 -22.63 2.22
C ASP A 89 -2.64 -22.87 3.71
N ASP A 90 -3.17 -24.04 4.06
CA ASP A 90 -3.44 -24.38 5.48
C ASP A 90 -2.16 -24.60 6.28
N GLU A 91 -1.10 -25.12 5.68
CA GLU A 91 0.22 -25.22 6.32
C GLU A 91 0.82 -23.85 6.58
N ILE A 92 0.72 -22.92 5.60
CA ILE A 92 1.17 -21.54 5.77
C ILE A 92 0.40 -20.86 6.90
N LYS A 93 -0.92 -20.99 6.92
CA LYS A 93 -1.77 -20.40 7.96
C LYS A 93 -1.47 -20.97 9.34
N SER A 94 -1.25 -22.28 9.42
CA SER A 94 -0.90 -22.96 10.66
C SER A 94 0.46 -22.51 11.18
N TYR A 95 1.45 -22.34 10.29
CA TYR A 95 2.75 -21.78 10.63
C TYR A 95 2.63 -20.34 11.16
N CYS A 96 1.85 -19.50 10.47
CA CYS A 96 1.61 -18.12 10.90
C CYS A 96 0.93 -18.07 12.28
N LYS A 97 -0.02 -18.97 12.53
CA LYS A 97 -0.67 -19.07 13.85
C LYS A 97 0.29 -19.51 14.93
N GLU A 98 1.15 -20.47 14.66
CA GLU A 98 2.17 -20.92 15.63
C GLU A 98 3.16 -19.78 15.94
N ALA A 99 3.67 -19.10 14.90
CA ALA A 99 4.56 -17.96 15.06
C ALA A 99 3.89 -16.81 15.87
N SER A 100 2.59 -16.63 15.72
CA SER A 100 1.85 -15.57 16.40
C SER A 100 1.79 -15.69 17.93
N LYS A 101 2.17 -16.83 18.47
CA LYS A 101 2.33 -17.01 19.93
C LYS A 101 3.51 -16.22 20.51
N TYR A 102 4.48 -15.88 19.69
CA TYR A 102 5.74 -15.25 20.11
C TYR A 102 5.95 -13.86 19.52
N ILE A 103 5.36 -13.59 18.36
CA ILE A 103 5.51 -12.35 17.61
C ILE A 103 4.18 -11.88 17.04
N ASN A 104 4.04 -10.58 16.78
CA ASN A 104 2.90 -10.10 16.01
C ASN A 104 3.04 -10.52 14.55
N VAL A 105 2.03 -11.23 14.07
CA VAL A 105 1.85 -11.62 12.67
C VAL A 105 0.71 -10.80 12.10
N VAL A 106 0.98 -10.06 11.04
CA VAL A 106 -0.02 -9.25 10.35
C VAL A 106 -0.27 -9.83 8.98
N VAL A 107 -1.53 -10.11 8.67
CA VAL A 107 -1.96 -10.66 7.39
C VAL A 107 -2.80 -9.60 6.67
N ILE A 108 -2.35 -9.16 5.49
CA ILE A 108 -3.12 -8.27 4.64
C ILE A 108 -3.86 -9.09 3.60
N VAL A 109 -5.17 -8.87 3.52
CA VAL A 109 -6.07 -9.54 2.58
C VAL A 109 -6.88 -8.52 1.76
N PRO A 110 -7.24 -8.82 0.50
CA PRO A 110 -7.96 -7.89 -0.37
C PRO A 110 -9.43 -7.69 -0.04
N SER A 111 -10.06 -8.63 0.69
CA SER A 111 -11.51 -8.62 0.91
C SER A 111 -11.91 -9.38 2.17
N ASP A 112 -13.16 -9.14 2.63
CA ASP A 112 -13.77 -9.89 3.73
C ASP A 112 -13.88 -11.39 3.43
N TYR A 113 -14.12 -11.74 2.16
CA TYR A 113 -14.12 -13.14 1.74
C TYR A 113 -12.77 -13.81 1.98
N GLN A 114 -11.67 -13.14 1.64
CA GLN A 114 -10.34 -13.69 1.90
C GLN A 114 -10.03 -13.69 3.41
N ALA A 115 -10.47 -12.68 4.14
CA ALA A 115 -10.35 -12.64 5.60
C ALA A 115 -11.05 -13.81 6.27
N SER A 116 -12.23 -14.23 5.78
CA SER A 116 -12.97 -15.36 6.33
C SER A 116 -12.19 -16.67 6.29
N LYS A 117 -11.29 -16.87 5.33
CA LYS A 117 -10.42 -18.05 5.24
C LYS A 117 -9.34 -18.10 6.33
N TRP A 118 -9.05 -16.95 6.93
CA TRP A 118 -8.12 -16.80 8.05
C TRP A 118 -8.81 -16.77 9.40
N ALA A 119 -10.14 -16.66 9.46
CA ALA A 119 -10.89 -16.39 10.67
C ALA A 119 -10.60 -17.39 11.81
N LYS A 120 -10.42 -18.69 11.48
CA LYS A 120 -10.09 -19.73 12.48
C LYS A 120 -8.68 -19.58 13.10
N TYR A 121 -7.80 -18.82 12.46
CA TYR A 121 -6.44 -18.58 12.91
C TYR A 121 -6.26 -17.21 13.57
N ALA A 122 -7.16 -16.25 13.29
CA ALA A 122 -7.04 -14.87 13.70
C ALA A 122 -7.32 -14.69 15.20
N ASP A 123 -6.48 -13.85 15.84
CA ASP A 123 -6.75 -13.32 17.17
C ASP A 123 -7.49 -11.98 17.09
N LEU A 124 -7.29 -11.24 15.99
CA LEU A 124 -7.91 -9.95 15.74
C LEU A 124 -8.14 -9.76 14.24
N ILE A 125 -9.29 -9.20 13.87
CA ILE A 125 -9.61 -8.78 12.51
C ILE A 125 -9.87 -7.28 12.54
N LEU A 126 -9.15 -6.53 11.72
CA LEU A 126 -9.24 -5.08 11.64
C LEU A 126 -9.87 -4.66 10.32
N ASP A 127 -10.93 -3.90 10.46
CA ASP A 127 -11.64 -3.21 9.39
C ASP A 127 -11.53 -1.68 9.55
N LYS A 128 -12.32 -0.93 8.81
CA LYS A 128 -12.33 0.54 8.86
C LYS A 128 -12.74 1.11 10.22
N ASP A 129 -13.56 0.39 11.00
CA ASP A 129 -14.21 0.92 12.20
C ASP A 129 -13.33 0.72 13.45
N ASN A 130 -12.52 -0.35 13.47
CA ASN A 130 -11.69 -0.72 14.61
C ASN A 130 -10.16 -0.58 14.35
N LEU A 131 -9.78 -0.12 13.16
CA LEU A 131 -8.38 -0.08 12.68
C LEU A 131 -7.46 0.65 13.66
N TYR A 132 -7.83 1.87 14.05
CA TYR A 132 -6.98 2.70 14.91
C TYR A 132 -6.68 2.01 16.25
N GLN A 133 -7.72 1.50 16.91
CA GLN A 133 -7.57 0.81 18.19
C GLN A 133 -6.73 -0.47 18.06
N GLY A 134 -6.90 -1.21 16.96
CA GLY A 134 -6.14 -2.42 16.70
C GLY A 134 -4.66 -2.15 16.42
N VAL A 135 -4.36 -1.11 15.67
CA VAL A 135 -2.98 -0.66 15.42
C VAL A 135 -2.30 -0.24 16.72
N GLU A 136 -2.98 0.49 17.58
CA GLU A 136 -2.45 0.87 18.88
C GLU A 136 -2.19 -0.36 19.79
N LYS A 137 -3.05 -1.37 19.74
CA LYS A 137 -2.79 -2.64 20.46
C LYS A 137 -1.53 -3.32 19.99
N LEU A 138 -1.33 -3.40 18.65
CA LEU A 138 -0.15 -4.00 18.04
C LEU A 138 1.14 -3.25 18.43
N LYS A 139 1.09 -1.93 18.51
CA LYS A 139 2.24 -1.10 18.93
C LYS A 139 2.59 -1.28 20.41
N ASN A 140 1.59 -1.55 21.24
CA ASN A 140 1.74 -1.62 22.69
C ASN A 140 2.05 -3.03 23.23
N GLY A 141 1.95 -4.07 22.40
CA GLY A 141 2.25 -5.41 22.87
C GLY A 141 1.99 -6.54 21.89
N LEU A 142 2.06 -7.76 22.39
CA LEU A 142 1.77 -8.96 21.64
C LEU A 142 0.25 -9.16 21.54
N VAL A 143 -0.29 -9.11 20.32
CA VAL A 143 -1.69 -9.36 20.00
C VAL A 143 -1.88 -10.75 19.39
N GLY A 144 -0.88 -11.22 18.65
CA GLY A 144 -0.92 -12.48 17.92
C GLY A 144 -1.13 -12.30 16.42
N LEU A 145 -2.00 -13.11 15.81
CA LEU A 145 -2.30 -13.05 14.39
C LEU A 145 -3.43 -12.05 14.13
N THR A 146 -3.10 -10.97 13.46
CA THR A 146 -4.02 -9.87 13.13
C THR A 146 -4.25 -9.79 11.63
N ILE A 147 -5.50 -9.69 11.20
CA ILE A 147 -5.88 -9.54 9.79
C ILE A 147 -6.23 -8.08 9.50
N LEU A 148 -5.69 -7.55 8.42
CA LEU A 148 -6.01 -6.24 7.85
C LEU A 148 -6.76 -6.42 6.54
N VAL A 149 -8.00 -5.96 6.48
CA VAL A 149 -8.83 -6.09 5.28
C VAL A 149 -8.67 -4.86 4.39
N ASN A 150 -8.13 -5.07 3.19
CA ASN A 150 -7.96 -4.05 2.15
C ASN A 150 -7.20 -2.80 2.65
N ARG A 151 -6.10 -3.01 3.42
CA ARG A 151 -5.25 -1.96 3.97
C ARG A 151 -3.79 -2.22 3.64
N TYR A 152 -3.39 -1.84 2.42
CA TYR A 152 -2.03 -2.03 1.91
C TYR A 152 -1.14 -0.81 2.15
N ASP A 153 -1.72 0.33 2.51
CA ASP A 153 -1.04 1.59 2.78
C ASP A 153 -1.65 2.34 3.97
N GLY A 154 -0.97 3.38 4.40
CA GLY A 154 -1.46 4.29 5.45
C GLY A 154 -1.41 3.73 6.87
N ILE A 155 -0.75 2.58 7.10
CA ILE A 155 -0.58 1.98 8.42
C ILE A 155 0.91 1.81 8.69
N ASP A 156 1.37 2.40 9.78
CA ASP A 156 2.73 2.25 10.28
C ASP A 156 2.75 1.30 11.47
N LEU A 157 3.49 0.20 11.32
CA LEU A 157 3.66 -0.85 12.33
C LEU A 157 5.16 -1.11 12.57
N PRO A 158 5.83 -0.23 13.32
CA PRO A 158 7.26 -0.30 13.52
C PRO A 158 7.66 -1.45 14.44
N GLY A 159 8.84 -2.01 14.20
CA GLY A 159 9.51 -2.96 15.09
C GLY A 159 8.65 -4.16 15.45
N ASN A 160 8.35 -4.33 16.75
CA ASN A 160 7.60 -5.48 17.25
C ASN A 160 6.08 -5.40 16.97
N ALA A 161 5.57 -4.29 16.47
CA ALA A 161 4.16 -4.19 16.06
C ALA A 161 3.83 -5.12 14.88
N CYS A 162 4.82 -5.40 14.00
CA CYS A 162 4.71 -6.38 12.93
C CYS A 162 6.08 -7.01 12.63
N ARG A 163 6.30 -8.21 13.09
CA ARG A 163 7.55 -8.97 12.84
C ARG A 163 7.44 -9.92 11.66
N LEU A 164 6.23 -10.39 11.37
CA LEU A 164 5.93 -11.19 10.19
C LEU A 164 4.74 -10.56 9.47
N LEU A 165 4.97 -10.09 8.25
CA LEU A 165 3.95 -9.60 7.36
C LEU A 165 3.63 -10.67 6.31
N VAL A 166 2.35 -11.00 6.19
CA VAL A 166 1.82 -11.89 5.14
C VAL A 166 0.96 -11.06 4.20
N ILE A 167 1.21 -11.15 2.92
CA ILE A 167 0.37 -10.54 1.88
C ILE A 167 -0.34 -11.70 1.16
N ASP A 168 -1.61 -11.89 1.49
CA ASP A 168 -2.44 -12.95 0.91
C ASP A 168 -3.42 -12.36 -0.10
N GLY A 169 -2.92 -12.17 -1.31
CA GLY A 169 -3.61 -11.60 -2.45
C GLY A 169 -3.20 -10.17 -2.78
N TYR A 170 -3.51 -9.76 -3.99
CA TYR A 170 -3.25 -8.40 -4.47
C TYR A 170 -4.37 -7.45 -4.06
N PRO A 171 -4.07 -6.14 -3.86
CA PRO A 171 -5.11 -5.15 -3.64
C PRO A 171 -6.12 -5.14 -4.79
N ASP A 172 -7.40 -5.02 -4.45
CA ASP A 172 -8.44 -4.88 -5.47
C ASP A 172 -8.29 -3.54 -6.20
N VAL A 173 -8.01 -3.63 -7.48
CA VAL A 173 -7.85 -2.45 -8.33
C VAL A 173 -9.23 -1.94 -8.71
N ARG A 174 -9.66 -0.86 -8.07
CA ARG A 174 -11.01 -0.29 -8.27
C ARG A 174 -11.13 0.52 -9.55
N ARG A 175 -10.08 1.27 -9.90
CA ARG A 175 -10.10 2.12 -11.09
C ARG A 175 -9.91 1.29 -12.35
N LYS A 176 -10.78 1.52 -13.34
CA LYS A 176 -10.72 0.78 -14.60
C LYS A 176 -9.46 1.07 -15.41
N ILE A 177 -8.97 2.30 -15.33
CA ILE A 177 -7.72 2.66 -15.98
C ILE A 177 -6.53 1.88 -15.40
N ASP A 178 -6.53 1.62 -14.10
CA ASP A 178 -5.45 0.87 -13.46
C ASP A 178 -5.54 -0.62 -13.82
N LYS A 179 -6.76 -1.16 -13.97
CA LYS A 179 -6.96 -2.53 -14.51
C LYS A 179 -6.38 -2.66 -15.91
N VAL A 180 -6.69 -1.70 -16.79
CA VAL A 180 -6.15 -1.70 -18.16
C VAL A 180 -4.62 -1.59 -18.14
N LYS A 181 -4.03 -0.76 -17.28
CA LYS A 181 -2.58 -0.65 -17.14
C LYS A 181 -1.91 -1.91 -16.62
N GLN A 182 -2.60 -2.69 -15.80
CA GLN A 182 -2.12 -3.98 -15.29
C GLN A 182 -2.35 -5.14 -16.26
N GLY A 183 -3.06 -4.92 -17.36
CA GLY A 183 -3.38 -5.97 -18.35
C GLY A 183 -4.48 -6.93 -17.90
N ILE A 184 -5.35 -6.49 -17.00
CA ILE A 184 -6.48 -7.26 -16.44
C ILE A 184 -7.80 -6.83 -17.12
#